data_807231ab8c13fc700e82b3b4feb55f0b
#
_entry.id   807231ab8c13fc700e82b3b4feb55f0b
#
_cell.length_a   1.000
_cell.length_b   1.000
_cell.length_c   1.000
_cell.angle_alpha   90.00
_cell.angle_beta   90.00
_cell.angle_gamma   90.00
#
_symmetry.space_group_name_H-M   'P 1'
#
loop_
_entity.id
_entity.type
_entity.pdbx_description
1 polymer ?
#
loop_
_entity_poly.entity_id
_entity_poly.type
_entity_poly.pdbx_seq_one_letter_code
_entity_poly.pdbx_strand_id
1 'polypeptide(L)'
;IKEGIRLQLMTGLSRLSPEAEESMERLAVICHGAGLPAFESRFRGAAVEFRQYFTRSAAFREADLMGRLLFLYRDAVRLEQAGVEEMRSLAGTFRDTYERVPPLHLMGVGSSYFKNKAGYEGERYYFLELEQKKWYTWTDARPSFYEGVRGRPPGNEEHAQAPWGLNCSRGKMMELEFYLTDAKAAKGGRLSVSRETKSEIVGNRDLSGKEIREMVIWDYRRLFQRQMIQNREPVLAGAVHCK
;
A
#
# COMPACT_ATOMS: atom_id res chain seq x y z
N ILE A 1 5.03 23.41 -3.78
CA ILE A 1 5.43 22.01 -3.47
C ILE A 1 6.87 21.77 -3.92
N LYS A 2 7.17 21.82 -5.23
CA LYS A 2 8.48 21.50 -5.81
C LYS A 2 9.61 22.33 -5.18
N GLU A 3 9.42 23.62 -5.03
CA GLU A 3 10.43 24.54 -4.48
C GLU A 3 10.73 24.25 -3.01
N GLY A 4 9.72 23.92 -2.20
CA GLY A 4 9.93 23.54 -0.82
C GLY A 4 10.74 22.24 -0.66
N ILE A 5 10.54 21.25 -1.55
CA ILE A 5 11.34 20.03 -1.55
C ILE A 5 12.77 20.31 -2.02
N ARG A 6 12.90 21.10 -3.09
CA ARG A 6 14.22 21.48 -3.65
C ARG A 6 15.10 22.16 -2.61
N LEU A 7 14.52 23.05 -1.82
CA LEU A 7 15.24 23.75 -0.74
C LEU A 7 15.83 22.74 0.26
N GLN A 8 15.06 21.76 0.71
CA GLN A 8 15.53 20.74 1.64
C GLN A 8 16.66 19.89 1.05
N LEU A 9 16.51 19.46 -0.20
CA LEU A 9 17.52 18.66 -0.90
C LEU A 9 18.84 19.42 -1.08
N MET A 10 18.78 20.73 -1.40
CA MET A 10 19.97 21.54 -1.62
C MET A 10 20.67 21.95 -0.32
N THR A 11 19.93 22.12 0.77
CA THR A 11 20.51 22.49 2.06
C THR A 11 21.31 21.32 2.65
N GLY A 12 20.85 20.08 2.44
CA GLY A 12 21.44 18.87 2.98
C GLY A 12 21.20 18.70 4.48
N LEU A 13 21.12 17.44 4.93
CA LEU A 13 20.69 17.08 6.29
C LEU A 13 21.52 17.78 7.40
N SER A 14 22.83 17.88 7.23
CA SER A 14 23.72 18.45 8.24
C SER A 14 23.50 19.94 8.51
N ARG A 15 22.83 20.64 7.61
CA ARG A 15 22.55 22.07 7.70
C ARG A 15 21.09 22.40 7.96
N LEU A 16 20.22 21.39 8.01
CA LEU A 16 18.81 21.59 8.30
C LEU A 16 18.58 21.85 9.80
N SER A 17 17.64 22.75 10.06
CA SER A 17 17.12 22.99 11.41
C SER A 17 15.87 22.11 11.65
N PRO A 18 15.43 21.96 12.92
CA PRO A 18 14.17 21.30 13.26
C PRO A 18 12.93 21.87 12.53
N GLU A 19 13.00 23.11 12.05
CA GLU A 19 11.97 23.76 11.24
C GLU A 19 11.68 23.02 9.92
N ALA A 20 12.59 22.12 9.49
CA ALA A 20 12.36 21.27 8.33
C ALA A 20 11.15 20.35 8.54
N GLU A 21 10.93 19.83 9.76
CA GLU A 21 9.74 19.06 10.12
C GLU A 21 8.47 19.89 9.92
N GLU A 22 8.43 21.10 10.50
CA GLU A 22 7.29 22.00 10.38
C GLU A 22 7.04 22.42 8.91
N SER A 23 8.10 22.59 8.14
CA SER A 23 8.00 22.90 6.71
C SER A 23 7.28 21.77 5.95
N MET A 24 7.58 20.50 6.26
CA MET A 24 6.89 19.36 5.66
C MET A 24 5.43 19.28 6.10
N GLU A 25 5.13 19.55 7.37
CA GLU A 25 3.74 19.61 7.85
C GLU A 25 2.94 20.73 7.16
N ARG A 26 3.51 21.92 6.99
CA ARG A 26 2.88 23.01 6.24
C ARG A 26 2.59 22.62 4.79
N LEU A 27 3.54 21.95 4.11
CA LEU A 27 3.33 21.45 2.75
C LEU A 27 2.24 20.39 2.70
N ALA A 28 2.13 19.52 3.73
CA ALA A 28 1.05 18.55 3.83
C ALA A 28 -0.32 19.25 3.93
N VAL A 29 -0.45 20.30 4.74
CA VAL A 29 -1.70 21.08 4.87
C VAL A 29 -2.06 21.75 3.54
N ILE A 30 -1.09 22.33 2.83
CA ILE A 30 -1.30 22.92 1.51
C ILE A 30 -1.82 21.85 0.52
N CYS A 31 -1.21 20.66 0.52
CA CYS A 31 -1.63 19.56 -0.34
C CYS A 31 -3.05 19.07 0.01
N HIS A 32 -3.40 19.04 1.28
CA HIS A 32 -4.76 18.73 1.73
C HIS A 32 -5.77 19.69 1.11
N GLY A 33 -5.55 21.00 1.29
CA GLY A 33 -6.43 22.04 0.73
C GLY A 33 -6.49 22.06 -0.81
N ALA A 34 -5.43 21.59 -1.47
CA ALA A 34 -5.36 21.49 -2.93
C ALA A 34 -5.93 20.17 -3.49
N GLY A 35 -6.46 19.28 -2.66
CA GLY A 35 -7.00 18.00 -3.12
C GLY A 35 -5.93 17.00 -3.59
N LEU A 36 -4.75 17.02 -2.98
CA LEU A 36 -3.60 16.16 -3.32
C LEU A 36 -3.25 15.18 -2.17
N PRO A 37 -4.14 14.23 -1.83
CA PRO A 37 -3.97 13.36 -0.67
C PRO A 37 -2.73 12.46 -0.72
N ALA A 38 -2.28 12.06 -1.90
CA ALA A 38 -1.06 11.27 -2.04
C ALA A 38 0.17 12.08 -1.62
N PHE A 39 0.22 13.36 -1.99
CA PHE A 39 1.29 14.28 -1.57
C PHE A 39 1.19 14.62 -0.09
N GLU A 40 -0.02 14.90 0.43
CA GLU A 40 -0.23 15.11 1.86
C GLU A 40 0.36 13.97 2.69
N SER A 41 -0.02 12.73 2.40
CA SER A 41 0.45 11.55 3.13
C SER A 41 1.98 11.41 3.08
N ARG A 42 2.60 11.69 1.92
CA ARG A 42 4.05 11.61 1.77
C ARG A 42 4.79 12.73 2.50
N PHE A 43 4.23 13.95 2.52
CA PHE A 43 4.81 15.05 3.29
C PHE A 43 4.73 14.80 4.79
N ARG A 44 3.61 14.27 5.30
CA ARG A 44 3.51 13.84 6.70
C ARG A 44 4.54 12.75 7.03
N GLY A 45 4.73 11.80 6.11
CA GLY A 45 5.78 10.78 6.25
C GLY A 45 7.19 11.40 6.30
N ALA A 46 7.48 12.42 5.49
CA ALA A 46 8.76 13.13 5.53
C ALA A 46 8.95 13.90 6.86
N ALA A 47 7.90 14.53 7.36
CA ALA A 47 7.93 15.20 8.67
C ALA A 47 8.29 14.22 9.79
N VAL A 48 7.69 13.03 9.81
CA VAL A 48 8.04 11.98 10.79
C VAL A 48 9.52 11.58 10.67
N GLU A 49 10.06 11.45 9.46
CA GLU A 49 11.47 11.09 9.25
C GLU A 49 12.41 12.22 9.69
N PHE A 50 12.07 13.49 9.45
CA PHE A 50 12.81 14.62 9.99
C PHE A 50 12.79 14.65 11.53
N ARG A 51 11.64 14.42 12.14
CA ARG A 51 11.54 14.27 13.60
C ARG A 51 12.46 13.18 14.12
N GLN A 52 12.45 11.99 13.48
CA GLN A 52 13.34 10.88 13.84
C GLN A 52 14.81 11.26 13.74
N TYR A 53 15.20 12.03 12.72
CA TYR A 53 16.56 12.56 12.56
C TYR A 53 16.96 13.47 13.72
N PHE A 54 16.15 14.50 14.02
CA PHE A 54 16.46 15.47 15.07
C PHE A 54 16.40 14.88 16.48
N THR A 55 15.54 13.89 16.72
CA THR A 55 15.49 13.16 17.99
C THR A 55 16.50 12.02 18.07
N ARG A 56 17.38 11.86 17.07
CA ARG A 56 18.39 10.77 17.00
C ARG A 56 17.78 9.38 17.19
N SER A 57 16.62 9.14 16.62
CA SER A 57 15.93 7.86 16.71
C SER A 57 16.73 6.76 16.01
N ALA A 58 16.87 5.59 16.64
CA ALA A 58 17.49 4.42 16.03
C ALA A 58 16.70 3.89 14.80
N ALA A 59 15.44 4.30 14.64
CA ALA A 59 14.62 3.96 13.49
C ALA A 59 14.88 4.85 12.27
N PHE A 60 15.65 5.93 12.40
CA PHE A 60 15.97 6.82 11.28
C PHE A 60 16.94 6.18 10.30
N ARG A 61 16.62 6.31 9.02
CA ARG A 61 17.51 5.93 7.92
C ARG A 61 17.56 7.05 6.89
N GLU A 62 18.74 7.56 6.66
CA GLU A 62 18.96 8.66 5.71
C GLU A 62 18.48 8.33 4.30
N ALA A 63 18.74 7.08 3.85
CA ALA A 63 18.30 6.61 2.55
C ALA A 63 16.78 6.63 2.36
N ASP A 64 16.01 6.36 3.43
CA ASP A 64 14.55 6.39 3.39
C ASP A 64 14.04 7.82 3.20
N LEU A 65 14.58 8.78 3.98
CA LEU A 65 14.23 10.19 3.85
C LEU A 65 14.61 10.74 2.48
N MET A 66 15.85 10.47 2.02
CA MET A 66 16.32 10.91 0.71
C MET A 66 15.46 10.33 -0.41
N GLY A 67 15.18 9.03 -0.38
CA GLY A 67 14.30 8.36 -1.33
C GLY A 67 12.91 9.00 -1.37
N ARG A 68 12.32 9.29 -0.20
CA ARG A 68 11.01 9.96 -0.10
C ARG A 68 11.02 11.35 -0.72
N LEU A 69 12.02 12.17 -0.41
CA LEU A 69 12.13 13.52 -0.96
C LEU A 69 12.33 13.51 -2.48
N LEU A 70 13.14 12.58 -3.00
CA LEU A 70 13.34 12.40 -4.44
C LEU A 70 12.06 11.96 -5.16
N PHE A 71 11.32 11.01 -4.60
CA PHE A 71 10.02 10.60 -5.15
C PHE A 71 9.00 11.74 -5.12
N LEU A 72 8.93 12.50 -4.02
CA LEU A 72 8.07 13.68 -3.92
C LEU A 72 8.45 14.73 -4.98
N TYR A 73 9.73 14.99 -5.17
CA TYR A 73 10.21 15.95 -6.16
C TYR A 73 9.85 15.51 -7.59
N ARG A 74 10.14 14.24 -7.92
CA ARG A 74 9.80 13.66 -9.22
C ARG A 74 8.29 13.76 -9.51
N ASP A 75 7.47 13.36 -8.56
CA ASP A 75 6.03 13.36 -8.74
C ASP A 75 5.47 14.79 -8.79
N ALA A 76 6.10 15.76 -8.10
CA ALA A 76 5.76 17.18 -8.23
C ALA A 76 6.10 17.75 -9.61
N VAL A 77 7.24 17.34 -10.19
CA VAL A 77 7.60 17.73 -11.57
C VAL A 77 6.61 17.11 -12.57
N ARG A 78 6.25 15.83 -12.40
CA ARG A 78 5.26 15.16 -13.24
C ARG A 78 3.89 15.82 -13.15
N LEU A 79 3.47 16.23 -11.95
CA LEU A 79 2.19 16.89 -11.73
C LEU A 79 2.07 18.21 -12.48
N GLU A 80 3.17 18.95 -12.66
CA GLU A 80 3.19 20.20 -13.43
C GLU A 80 2.98 19.97 -14.94
N GLN A 81 3.31 18.80 -15.44
CA GLN A 81 3.26 18.45 -16.86
C GLN A 81 2.11 17.50 -17.19
N ALA A 82 1.43 16.98 -16.18
CA ALA A 82 0.44 15.93 -16.30
C ALA A 82 -0.84 16.39 -17.00
N GLY A 83 -1.37 15.57 -17.88
CA GLY A 83 -2.75 15.69 -18.35
C GLY A 83 -3.75 15.31 -17.24
N VAL A 84 -5.04 15.53 -17.48
CA VAL A 84 -6.11 15.38 -16.45
C VAL A 84 -6.11 14.00 -15.81
N GLU A 85 -5.96 12.92 -16.56
CA GLU A 85 -6.00 11.56 -16.05
C GLU A 85 -4.74 11.24 -15.21
N GLU A 86 -3.57 11.64 -15.66
CA GLU A 86 -2.32 11.48 -14.92
C GLU A 86 -2.33 12.33 -13.64
N MET A 87 -2.86 13.55 -13.71
CA MET A 87 -3.03 14.42 -12.55
C MET A 87 -3.89 13.75 -11.46
N ARG A 88 -5.03 13.16 -11.85
CA ARG A 88 -5.88 12.40 -10.91
C ARG A 88 -5.14 11.21 -10.28
N SER A 89 -4.35 10.51 -11.08
CA SER A 89 -3.56 9.38 -10.60
C SER A 89 -2.48 9.81 -9.61
N LEU A 90 -1.76 10.91 -9.90
CA LEU A 90 -0.72 11.47 -9.03
C LEU A 90 -1.29 12.11 -7.75
N ALA A 91 -2.44 12.79 -7.87
CA ALA A 91 -3.12 13.39 -6.73
C ALA A 91 -3.55 12.35 -5.68
N GLY A 92 -3.98 11.18 -6.13
CA GLY A 92 -4.54 10.15 -5.27
C GLY A 92 -5.98 10.46 -4.83
N THR A 93 -6.49 9.69 -3.88
CA THR A 93 -7.82 9.89 -3.30
C THR A 93 -7.75 9.98 -1.78
N PHE A 94 -8.50 10.89 -1.16
CA PHE A 94 -8.57 11.02 0.31
C PHE A 94 -9.16 9.80 1.00
N ARG A 95 -10.09 9.13 0.31
CA ARG A 95 -10.68 7.86 0.74
C ARG A 95 -10.87 6.99 -0.49
N ASP A 96 -10.60 5.71 -0.36
CA ASP A 96 -10.99 4.78 -1.38
C ASP A 96 -12.51 4.77 -1.48
N THR A 97 -13.02 5.13 -2.64
CA THR A 97 -14.43 4.93 -2.97
C THR A 97 -14.59 3.46 -3.31
N TYR A 98 -15.46 2.79 -2.57
CA TYR A 98 -15.79 1.39 -2.82
C TYR A 98 -17.04 1.34 -3.69
N GLU A 99 -16.91 0.75 -4.86
CA GLU A 99 -17.99 0.54 -5.81
C GLU A 99 -18.38 -0.93 -5.83
N ARG A 100 -19.66 -1.20 -6.14
CA ARG A 100 -20.12 -2.56 -6.33
C ARG A 100 -19.39 -3.20 -7.51
N VAL A 101 -18.92 -4.42 -7.31
CA VAL A 101 -18.27 -5.21 -8.37
C VAL A 101 -19.16 -6.42 -8.74
N PRO A 102 -19.02 -6.95 -9.95
CA PRO A 102 -19.65 -8.20 -10.31
C PRO A 102 -19.30 -9.30 -9.32
N PRO A 103 -20.04 -10.42 -9.29
CA PRO A 103 -19.66 -11.58 -8.50
C PRO A 103 -18.20 -11.96 -8.77
N LEU A 104 -17.45 -12.22 -7.71
CA LEU A 104 -16.02 -12.55 -7.80
C LEU A 104 -15.81 -14.01 -7.42
N HIS A 105 -15.08 -14.74 -8.25
CA HIS A 105 -14.56 -16.07 -7.94
C HIS A 105 -13.14 -15.93 -7.41
N LEU A 106 -12.95 -15.98 -6.12
CA LEU A 106 -11.69 -15.69 -5.45
C LEU A 106 -11.00 -16.95 -4.96
N MET A 107 -9.69 -16.98 -5.15
CA MET A 107 -8.80 -17.96 -4.54
C MET A 107 -7.88 -17.24 -3.56
N GLY A 108 -7.79 -17.74 -2.34
CA GLY A 108 -6.83 -17.28 -1.34
C GLY A 108 -5.40 -17.63 -1.75
N VAL A 109 -4.49 -16.65 -1.76
CA VAL A 109 -3.09 -16.88 -2.15
C VAL A 109 -2.16 -16.85 -0.95
N GLY A 110 -2.35 -15.89 -0.07
CA GLY A 110 -1.53 -15.74 1.13
C GLY A 110 -1.78 -14.43 1.83
N SER A 111 -1.06 -14.19 2.90
CA SER A 111 -1.12 -12.95 3.65
C SER A 111 0.27 -12.39 3.93
N SER A 112 0.33 -11.11 4.30
CA SER A 112 1.55 -10.47 4.77
C SER A 112 1.24 -9.53 5.92
N TYR A 113 2.01 -9.63 6.99
CA TYR A 113 2.01 -8.64 8.06
C TYR A 113 2.67 -7.35 7.59
N PHE A 114 2.16 -6.22 8.04
CA PHE A 114 2.80 -4.92 7.84
C PHE A 114 2.72 -4.07 9.10
N LYS A 115 3.74 -3.23 9.25
CA LYS A 115 3.74 -2.12 10.20
C LYS A 115 4.21 -0.89 9.46
N ASN A 116 3.42 0.16 9.48
CA ASN A 116 3.77 1.39 8.78
C ASN A 116 4.27 2.47 9.75
N LYS A 117 4.95 3.47 9.19
CA LYS A 117 5.50 4.59 9.98
C LYS A 117 4.40 5.52 10.54
N ALA A 118 3.17 5.41 10.06
CA ALA A 118 2.03 6.18 10.58
C ALA A 118 1.39 5.54 11.82
N GLY A 119 2.01 4.50 12.38
CA GLY A 119 1.53 3.83 13.59
C GLY A 119 0.35 2.89 13.37
N TYR A 120 0.22 2.31 12.17
CA TYR A 120 -0.71 1.23 11.89
C TYR A 120 0.05 -0.06 11.64
N GLU A 121 -0.49 -1.14 12.17
CA GLU A 121 -0.01 -2.49 11.93
C GLU A 121 -1.18 -3.42 11.66
N GLY A 122 -0.93 -4.54 11.00
CA GLY A 122 -1.98 -5.48 10.66
C GLY A 122 -1.56 -6.47 9.60
N GLU A 123 -2.55 -7.12 9.02
CA GLU A 123 -2.34 -8.14 8.02
C GLU A 123 -3.08 -7.82 6.74
N ARG A 124 -2.42 -8.03 5.61
CA ARG A 124 -2.99 -7.89 4.28
C ARG A 124 -3.11 -9.26 3.67
N TYR A 125 -4.31 -9.58 3.20
CA TYR A 125 -4.68 -10.84 2.55
C TYR A 125 -4.78 -10.62 1.05
N TYR A 126 -4.26 -11.57 0.28
CA TYR A 126 -4.18 -11.49 -1.18
C TYR A 126 -5.04 -12.58 -1.80
N PHE A 127 -5.86 -12.18 -2.76
CA PHE A 127 -6.76 -13.06 -3.49
C PHE A 127 -6.52 -12.90 -4.99
N LEU A 128 -6.58 -14.03 -5.70
CA LEU A 128 -6.64 -14.03 -7.15
C LEU A 128 -8.09 -14.28 -7.57
N GLU A 129 -8.62 -13.38 -8.37
CA GLU A 129 -9.89 -13.59 -9.07
C GLU A 129 -9.61 -14.44 -10.32
N LEU A 130 -10.29 -15.59 -10.43
CA LEU A 130 -9.90 -16.65 -11.36
C LEU A 130 -10.36 -16.42 -12.80
N GLU A 131 -11.46 -15.68 -13.02
CA GLU A 131 -12.01 -15.44 -14.37
C GLU A 131 -11.19 -14.35 -15.11
N GLN A 132 -10.97 -13.20 -14.47
CA GLN A 132 -10.27 -12.06 -15.08
C GLN A 132 -8.78 -12.03 -14.75
N LYS A 133 -8.30 -12.95 -13.91
CA LYS A 133 -6.91 -13.01 -13.43
C LYS A 133 -6.46 -11.70 -12.75
N LYS A 134 -7.36 -11.07 -12.00
CA LYS A 134 -7.11 -9.82 -11.27
C LYS A 134 -6.79 -10.09 -9.81
N TRP A 135 -5.90 -9.24 -9.28
CA TRP A 135 -5.57 -9.28 -7.86
C TRP A 135 -6.54 -8.44 -7.04
N TYR A 136 -7.01 -9.03 -5.97
CA TYR A 136 -7.78 -8.35 -4.93
C TYR A 136 -7.06 -8.47 -3.59
N THR A 137 -7.29 -7.50 -2.72
CA THR A 137 -6.71 -7.50 -1.37
C THR A 137 -7.76 -7.12 -0.35
N TRP A 138 -7.60 -7.64 0.84
CA TRP A 138 -8.27 -7.15 2.03
C TRP A 138 -7.24 -6.88 3.11
N THR A 139 -7.45 -5.85 3.92
CA THR A 139 -6.50 -5.44 4.96
C THR A 139 -7.23 -5.26 6.28
N ASP A 140 -6.77 -5.96 7.31
CA ASP A 140 -7.14 -5.69 8.70
C ASP A 140 -6.02 -4.87 9.34
N ALA A 141 -6.25 -3.59 9.55
CA ALA A 141 -5.26 -2.65 10.08
C ALA A 141 -5.74 -2.06 11.40
N ARG A 142 -4.83 -1.93 12.36
CA ARG A 142 -5.09 -1.35 13.68
C ARG A 142 -4.04 -0.31 14.00
N PRO A 143 -4.40 0.74 14.76
CA PRO A 143 -3.43 1.65 15.31
C PRO A 143 -2.51 0.92 16.30
N SER A 144 -1.19 1.08 16.17
CA SER A 144 -0.19 0.47 17.05
C SER A 144 0.11 1.30 18.31
N PHE A 145 -0.43 2.52 18.42
CA PHE A 145 -0.13 3.47 19.50
C PHE A 145 -1.05 3.38 20.71
N TYR A 146 -1.99 2.45 20.74
CA TYR A 146 -2.75 2.12 21.96
C TYR A 146 -1.98 1.10 22.82
N GLU A 147 -0.85 1.54 23.40
CA GLU A 147 -0.16 0.80 24.45
C GLU A 147 -1.01 0.81 25.72
N GLY A 148 -1.88 -0.13 25.89
CA GLY A 148 -2.75 -0.22 27.08
C GLY A 148 -3.94 -1.16 26.91
N VAL A 149 -4.41 -1.32 25.71
CA VAL A 149 -5.28 -2.43 25.36
C VAL A 149 -4.36 -3.57 24.95
N ARG A 150 -4.31 -4.66 25.72
CA ARG A 150 -3.55 -5.87 25.40
C ARG A 150 -3.81 -6.22 23.95
N GLY A 151 -2.91 -5.77 23.09
CA GLY A 151 -2.92 -6.09 21.68
C GLY A 151 -2.91 -7.60 21.56
N ARG A 152 -3.73 -8.14 20.68
CA ARG A 152 -3.66 -9.55 20.35
C ARG A 152 -2.23 -9.80 19.85
N PRO A 153 -1.47 -10.73 20.42
CA PRO A 153 -0.10 -10.98 19.98
C PRO A 153 -0.08 -11.22 18.47
N PRO A 154 0.95 -10.72 17.74
CA PRO A 154 1.18 -11.10 16.34
C PRO A 154 1.19 -12.63 16.25
N GLY A 155 0.44 -13.21 15.32
CA GLY A 155 0.31 -14.66 15.15
C GLY A 155 -1.04 -15.25 15.57
N ASN A 156 -1.89 -14.52 16.29
CA ASN A 156 -3.25 -14.99 16.62
C ASN A 156 -4.30 -14.57 15.57
N GLU A 157 -3.89 -13.86 14.55
CA GLU A 157 -4.80 -13.34 13.52
C GLU A 157 -5.26 -14.45 12.56
N GLU A 158 -4.46 -15.49 12.37
CA GLU A 158 -4.83 -16.66 11.58
C GLU A 158 -6.07 -17.38 12.13
N HIS A 159 -6.28 -17.35 13.45
CA HIS A 159 -7.44 -17.96 14.11
C HIS A 159 -8.66 -17.04 14.19
N ALA A 160 -8.51 -15.77 13.82
CA ALA A 160 -9.63 -14.85 13.82
C ALA A 160 -10.63 -15.21 12.72
N GLN A 161 -11.90 -14.91 12.98
CA GLN A 161 -12.98 -15.12 12.01
C GLN A 161 -12.71 -14.39 10.70
N ALA A 162 -12.92 -15.08 9.58
CA ALA A 162 -12.85 -14.48 8.26
C ALA A 162 -14.01 -13.47 8.04
N PRO A 163 -13.80 -12.44 7.19
CA PRO A 163 -14.85 -11.48 6.84
C PRO A 163 -15.93 -12.10 5.93
N TRP A 164 -16.92 -11.29 5.59
CA TRP A 164 -17.98 -11.59 4.61
C TRP A 164 -18.88 -12.79 4.98
N GLY A 165 -18.90 -13.19 6.25
CA GLY A 165 -19.70 -14.33 6.68
C GLY A 165 -19.13 -15.70 6.31
N LEU A 166 -17.89 -15.78 5.84
CA LEU A 166 -17.17 -17.03 5.68
C LEU A 166 -17.06 -17.75 7.03
N ASN A 167 -17.61 -18.97 7.10
CA ASN A 167 -17.58 -19.75 8.34
C ASN A 167 -16.25 -20.50 8.51
N CYS A 168 -15.15 -19.74 8.52
CA CYS A 168 -13.80 -20.27 8.72
C CYS A 168 -12.90 -19.23 9.36
N SER A 169 -11.68 -19.62 9.76
CA SER A 169 -10.65 -18.71 10.19
C SER A 169 -10.00 -17.99 9.01
N ARG A 170 -9.32 -16.87 9.27
CA ARG A 170 -8.58 -16.11 8.26
C ARG A 170 -7.46 -16.93 7.61
N GLY A 171 -6.74 -17.74 8.41
CA GLY A 171 -5.74 -18.66 7.87
C GLY A 171 -6.37 -19.66 6.91
N LYS A 172 -7.49 -20.27 7.32
CA LYS A 172 -8.20 -21.23 6.44
C LYS A 172 -8.75 -20.54 5.18
N MET A 173 -9.23 -19.32 5.25
CA MET A 173 -9.68 -18.54 4.08
C MET A 173 -8.59 -18.46 2.99
N MET A 174 -7.31 -18.43 3.36
CA MET A 174 -6.20 -18.38 2.40
C MET A 174 -5.97 -19.73 1.66
N GLU A 175 -6.60 -20.80 2.13
CA GLU A 175 -6.54 -22.12 1.52
C GLU A 175 -7.78 -22.48 0.70
N LEU A 176 -8.72 -21.54 0.57
CA LEU A 176 -10.01 -21.79 -0.04
C LEU A 176 -10.18 -21.07 -1.39
N GLU A 177 -11.07 -21.64 -2.19
CA GLU A 177 -11.78 -20.96 -3.27
C GLU A 177 -13.20 -20.67 -2.82
N PHE A 178 -13.69 -19.47 -3.12
CA PHE A 178 -15.01 -19.01 -2.71
C PHE A 178 -15.54 -17.91 -3.64
N TYR A 179 -16.85 -17.80 -3.72
CA TYR A 179 -17.50 -16.68 -4.37
C TYR A 179 -17.82 -15.57 -3.38
N LEU A 180 -17.72 -14.32 -3.87
CA LEU A 180 -18.29 -13.14 -3.22
C LEU A 180 -19.34 -12.52 -4.14
N THR A 181 -20.56 -12.33 -3.64
CA THR A 181 -21.63 -11.56 -4.29
C THR A 181 -21.91 -10.29 -3.51
N ASP A 182 -22.40 -9.26 -4.20
CA ASP A 182 -22.64 -7.91 -3.63
C ASP A 182 -21.38 -7.30 -2.96
N ALA A 183 -20.21 -7.71 -3.40
CA ALA A 183 -18.95 -7.19 -2.90
C ALA A 183 -18.70 -5.76 -3.41
N LYS A 184 -17.96 -4.98 -2.62
CA LYS A 184 -17.51 -3.64 -2.99
C LYS A 184 -15.99 -3.61 -2.98
N ALA A 185 -15.41 -3.07 -4.05
CA ALA A 185 -13.97 -2.92 -4.19
C ALA A 185 -13.59 -1.48 -4.54
N ALA A 186 -12.45 -1.04 -4.05
CA ALA A 186 -11.80 0.18 -4.51
C ALA A 186 -11.15 -0.03 -5.88
N LYS A 187 -10.86 1.04 -6.60
CA LYS A 187 -10.25 1.01 -7.96
C LYS A 187 -8.95 0.18 -8.02
N GLY A 188 -8.21 0.11 -6.90
CA GLY A 188 -6.99 -0.72 -6.76
C GLY A 188 -7.22 -2.18 -6.34
N GLY A 189 -8.46 -2.69 -6.36
CA GLY A 189 -8.78 -4.08 -5.99
C GLY A 189 -8.86 -4.32 -4.48
N ARG A 190 -8.85 -3.29 -3.63
CA ARG A 190 -9.05 -3.47 -2.19
C ARG A 190 -10.52 -3.72 -1.89
N LEU A 191 -10.83 -4.85 -1.27
CA LEU A 191 -12.18 -5.25 -0.88
C LEU A 191 -12.59 -4.58 0.44
N SER A 192 -13.86 -4.17 0.51
CA SER A 192 -14.48 -3.71 1.75
C SER A 192 -15.09 -4.87 2.53
N VAL A 193 -15.23 -4.70 3.85
CA VAL A 193 -16.06 -5.58 4.67
C VAL A 193 -17.45 -4.95 4.79
N SER A 194 -18.36 -5.36 3.90
CA SER A 194 -19.75 -4.90 3.90
C SER A 194 -20.66 -6.01 4.43
N ARG A 195 -21.68 -5.64 5.19
CA ARG A 195 -22.71 -6.59 5.65
C ARG A 195 -23.58 -7.13 4.51
N GLU A 196 -23.60 -6.45 3.38
CA GLU A 196 -24.35 -6.86 2.19
C GLU A 196 -23.64 -7.96 1.41
N THR A 197 -22.30 -8.05 1.55
CA THR A 197 -21.50 -9.05 0.85
C THR A 197 -21.81 -10.45 1.37
N LYS A 198 -22.14 -11.33 0.45
CA LYS A 198 -22.40 -12.75 0.72
C LYS A 198 -21.25 -13.58 0.19
N SER A 199 -20.96 -14.68 0.84
CA SER A 199 -19.88 -15.59 0.44
C SER A 199 -20.38 -17.01 0.34
N GLU A 200 -19.80 -17.78 -0.58
CA GLU A 200 -20.05 -19.20 -0.77
C GLU A 200 -18.72 -19.92 -1.00
N ILE A 201 -18.41 -20.91 -0.17
CA ILE A 201 -17.17 -21.69 -0.27
C ILE A 201 -17.35 -22.73 -1.38
N VAL A 202 -16.43 -22.73 -2.35
CA VAL A 202 -16.36 -23.73 -3.42
C VAL A 202 -15.59 -24.96 -2.94
N GLY A 203 -14.42 -24.76 -2.34
CA GLY A 203 -13.58 -25.86 -1.88
C GLY A 203 -12.19 -25.41 -1.46
N ASN A 204 -11.27 -26.35 -1.37
CA ASN A 204 -9.87 -26.01 -1.16
C ASN A 204 -9.24 -25.50 -2.46
N ARG A 205 -8.35 -24.52 -2.35
CA ARG A 205 -7.62 -23.94 -3.48
C ARG A 205 -6.78 -25.00 -4.20
N ASP A 206 -6.72 -24.93 -5.51
CA ASP A 206 -5.79 -25.69 -6.33
C ASP A 206 -4.71 -24.79 -6.93
N LEU A 207 -3.51 -24.81 -6.35
CA LEU A 207 -2.34 -24.09 -6.87
C LEU A 207 -1.64 -24.81 -8.02
N SER A 208 -2.01 -26.07 -8.31
CA SER A 208 -1.41 -26.87 -9.37
C SER A 208 -2.06 -26.66 -10.75
N GLY A 209 -3.19 -25.96 -10.78
CA GLY A 209 -3.94 -25.66 -11.99
C GLY A 209 -3.09 -24.96 -13.05
N LYS A 210 -3.32 -25.26 -14.32
CA LYS A 210 -2.57 -24.70 -15.45
C LYS A 210 -2.58 -23.17 -15.44
N GLU A 211 -3.70 -22.57 -15.09
CA GLU A 211 -3.89 -21.11 -15.05
C GLU A 211 -2.99 -20.44 -14.01
N ILE A 212 -2.80 -21.08 -12.86
CA ILE A 212 -1.93 -20.59 -11.81
C ILE A 212 -0.46 -20.75 -12.22
N ARG A 213 -0.11 -21.88 -12.81
CA ARG A 213 1.27 -22.14 -13.29
C ARG A 213 1.73 -21.12 -14.33
N GLU A 214 0.84 -20.63 -15.18
CA GLU A 214 1.15 -19.59 -16.17
C GLU A 214 1.45 -18.22 -15.52
N MET A 215 0.93 -17.96 -14.32
CA MET A 215 1.16 -16.74 -13.55
C MET A 215 2.42 -16.81 -12.70
N VAL A 216 2.91 -18.01 -12.37
CA VAL A 216 4.11 -18.19 -11.55
C VAL A 216 5.35 -17.87 -12.39
N ILE A 217 6.18 -16.99 -11.85
CA ILE A 217 7.44 -16.62 -12.47
C ILE A 217 8.52 -17.53 -11.89
N TRP A 218 8.95 -18.52 -12.67
CA TRP A 218 9.99 -19.47 -12.30
C TRP A 218 11.41 -18.95 -12.56
N ASP A 219 11.54 -17.91 -13.41
CA ASP A 219 12.81 -17.33 -13.82
C ASP A 219 12.81 -15.82 -13.50
N TYR A 220 13.54 -15.45 -12.46
CA TYR A 220 13.71 -14.05 -12.06
C TYR A 220 14.34 -13.19 -13.16
N ARG A 221 15.18 -13.77 -14.04
CA ARG A 221 15.77 -13.05 -15.17
C ARG A 221 14.68 -12.56 -16.13
N ARG A 222 13.68 -13.40 -16.42
CA ARG A 222 12.52 -13.01 -17.22
C ARG A 222 11.67 -11.95 -16.53
N LEU A 223 11.54 -12.00 -15.20
CA LEU A 223 10.84 -10.96 -14.44
C LEU A 223 11.53 -9.60 -14.61
N PHE A 224 12.84 -9.54 -14.40
CA PHE A 224 13.61 -8.31 -14.55
C PHE A 224 13.57 -7.79 -15.99
N GLN A 225 13.69 -8.65 -16.98
CA GLN A 225 13.57 -8.25 -18.39
C GLN A 225 12.20 -7.64 -18.70
N ARG A 226 11.10 -8.23 -18.23
CA ARG A 226 9.74 -7.68 -18.40
C ARG A 226 9.59 -6.34 -17.72
N GLN A 227 10.08 -6.17 -16.50
CA GLN A 227 10.05 -4.90 -15.79
C GLN A 227 10.90 -3.82 -16.47
N MET A 228 12.08 -4.16 -17.00
CA MET A 228 12.92 -3.23 -17.76
C MET A 228 12.28 -2.80 -19.07
N ILE A 229 11.51 -3.68 -19.72
CA ILE A 229 10.80 -3.34 -20.97
C ILE A 229 9.58 -2.47 -20.68
N GLN A 230 8.84 -2.73 -19.60
CA GLN A 230 7.68 -1.93 -19.20
C GLN A 230 8.06 -0.58 -18.61
N ASN A 231 9.18 -0.51 -17.89
CA ASN A 231 9.73 0.72 -17.31
C ASN A 231 10.84 1.27 -18.22
N ARG A 232 10.51 1.72 -19.42
CA ARG A 232 11.43 2.49 -20.27
C ARG A 232 11.77 3.89 -19.75
N GLU A 233 11.18 4.30 -18.64
CA GLU A 233 11.67 5.44 -17.88
C GLU A 233 12.88 4.99 -17.03
N PRO A 234 13.95 5.82 -16.91
CA PRO A 234 15.07 5.50 -16.05
C PRO A 234 14.54 5.37 -14.61
N VAL A 235 14.30 4.14 -14.22
CA VAL A 235 14.09 3.80 -12.83
C VAL A 235 15.43 4.04 -12.17
N LEU A 236 15.59 5.19 -11.54
CA LEU A 236 16.46 5.28 -10.39
C LEU A 236 15.91 4.24 -9.42
N ALA A 237 16.58 3.10 -9.39
CA ALA A 237 16.16 1.85 -8.82
C ALA A 237 15.54 2.08 -7.44
N GLY A 238 14.23 2.02 -7.37
CA GLY A 238 13.59 1.71 -6.12
C GLY A 238 14.09 0.34 -5.71
N ALA A 239 14.95 0.26 -4.70
CA ALA A 239 15.47 -0.98 -4.21
C ALA A 239 14.30 -1.92 -3.95
N VAL A 240 14.18 -2.95 -4.77
CA VAL A 240 13.32 -4.09 -4.51
C VAL A 240 13.95 -4.77 -3.30
N HIS A 241 13.43 -4.48 -2.11
CA HIS A 241 13.76 -5.28 -0.95
C HIS A 241 13.09 -6.64 -1.13
N CYS A 242 13.82 -7.57 -1.74
CA CYS A 242 13.60 -8.99 -1.52
C CYS A 242 14.04 -9.30 -0.10
N LYS A 243 13.09 -9.56 0.80
CA LYS A 243 13.30 -10.34 2.01
C LYS A 243 12.77 -11.73 1.76
#